data_d3487218602d16ee1be97892ad694967
#
_entry.id   d3487218602d16ee1be97892ad694967
#
_cell.length_a   1.000
_cell.length_b   1.000
_cell.length_c   1.000
_cell.angle_alpha   90.00
_cell.angle_beta   90.00
_cell.angle_gamma   90.00
#
_symmetry.space_group_name_H-M   'P 1'
#
loop_
_entity.id
_entity.type
_entity.pdbx_description
1 polymer ?
#
loop_
_entity_poly.entity_id
_entity_poly.type
_entity_poly.pdbx_seq_one_letter_code
_entity_poly.pdbx_strand_id
1 'polypeptide(L)'
;MAFPRLFDAHKLIIGLIYLAAYAVLDWISFIEPYAQLGITPWNPGTGLSFALLLLFGLRMIPFLLISPLLADFLNQQFAMPWHIEILASALVGGGYSIAVAYLLRPKMRFDPTLASMHDLVLLLVVAVVSAAFVAAGYVSLTIAAGLLPAADFWAAALRYWVGDVIGITVIAPFALFALTRRRILPMTTETLLQFIAIGLALALVFGLAEEQQFQLFYVLFLPIVWMAVRTGSEGVSVGILVTQLGLILGIQLFPAGTFDVTTFQALMLVLAMTGLVAGELVTERRRTEAQLRLQQDSLSRLARLGSMGELAAAVAHELNQPLMAAGTYTRLVNDAMSVAPVDVLTVAETAKKAVAQVERAAEVVRHLRALVRLDRSNRGPCQFERIVEETLELCQPDLDRMHVMVRTVVANDLPRVMVDLLQIEQVLINLLRNAIEAIGESQSLRGTVLIEAKIFDADFVEVRVVDSGPGFSAQLPENAFLPLASNKAEGLGIGLPLCRSIVEAHGGKLWLDDSAQGGAVHFTLPIAKTTHA
;
A
#
# COMPACT_ATOMS: atom_id res chain seq x y z
N MET A 1 -1.27 -26.37 -50.85
CA MET A 1 -0.46 -25.37 -50.17
C MET A 1 -1.43 -24.45 -49.44
N ALA A 2 -1.62 -24.63 -48.13
CA ALA A 2 -2.45 -23.72 -47.35
C ALA A 2 -1.58 -22.49 -47.02
N PHE A 3 -1.97 -21.32 -47.50
CA PHE A 3 -1.39 -20.06 -47.08
C PHE A 3 -1.50 -19.98 -45.54
N PRO A 4 -0.42 -19.77 -44.81
CA PRO A 4 -0.54 -19.56 -43.38
C PRO A 4 -1.44 -18.34 -43.17
N ARG A 5 -2.51 -18.49 -42.37
CA ARG A 5 -3.38 -17.37 -41.98
C ARG A 5 -2.49 -16.34 -41.29
N LEU A 6 -2.13 -15.28 -42.00
CA LEU A 6 -1.23 -14.21 -41.51
C LEU A 6 -1.81 -13.50 -40.28
N PHE A 7 -3.15 -13.50 -40.14
CA PHE A 7 -3.84 -12.87 -39.02
C PHE A 7 -4.98 -13.75 -38.50
N ASP A 8 -5.02 -13.94 -37.18
CA ASP A 8 -6.24 -14.37 -36.51
C ASP A 8 -7.29 -13.26 -36.60
N ALA A 9 -8.58 -13.60 -36.69
CA ALA A 9 -9.68 -12.63 -36.81
C ALA A 9 -9.60 -11.50 -35.74
N HIS A 10 -9.15 -11.82 -34.55
CA HIS A 10 -8.96 -10.87 -33.47
C HIS A 10 -7.90 -9.80 -33.79
N LYS A 11 -6.76 -10.19 -34.34
CA LYS A 11 -5.69 -9.25 -34.74
C LYS A 11 -6.10 -8.36 -35.90
N LEU A 12 -6.92 -8.88 -36.83
CA LEU A 12 -7.47 -8.09 -37.93
C LEU A 12 -8.40 -6.99 -37.39
N ILE A 13 -9.29 -7.34 -36.45
CA ILE A 13 -10.20 -6.37 -35.80
C ILE A 13 -9.40 -5.28 -35.10
N ILE A 14 -8.36 -5.64 -34.31
CA ILE A 14 -7.49 -4.67 -33.64
C ILE A 14 -6.81 -3.75 -34.65
N GLY A 15 -6.28 -4.30 -35.74
CA GLY A 15 -5.68 -3.51 -36.81
C GLY A 15 -6.65 -2.52 -37.45
N LEU A 16 -7.91 -2.93 -37.70
CA LEU A 16 -8.95 -2.05 -38.24
C LEU A 16 -9.33 -0.93 -37.25
N ILE A 17 -9.47 -1.26 -35.95
CA ILE A 17 -9.72 -0.25 -34.90
C ILE A 17 -8.55 0.74 -34.83
N TYR A 18 -7.30 0.24 -34.93
CA TYR A 18 -6.12 1.07 -34.96
C TYR A 18 -6.14 2.03 -36.17
N LEU A 19 -6.41 1.54 -37.37
CA LEU A 19 -6.45 2.38 -38.58
C LEU A 19 -7.51 3.50 -38.45
N ALA A 20 -8.70 3.17 -37.94
CA ALA A 20 -9.75 4.15 -37.70
C ALA A 20 -9.31 5.20 -36.64
N ALA A 21 -8.74 4.75 -35.53
CA ALA A 21 -8.25 5.64 -34.48
C ALA A 21 -7.09 6.52 -34.98
N TYR A 22 -6.17 5.96 -35.76
CA TYR A 22 -5.07 6.70 -36.38
C TYR A 22 -5.58 7.83 -37.26
N ALA A 23 -6.53 7.53 -38.18
CA ALA A 23 -7.10 8.53 -39.10
C ALA A 23 -7.82 9.68 -38.33
N VAL A 24 -8.55 9.35 -37.27
CA VAL A 24 -9.21 10.35 -36.41
C VAL A 24 -8.17 11.22 -35.67
N LEU A 25 -7.15 10.60 -35.10
CA LEU A 25 -6.09 11.33 -34.39
C LEU A 25 -5.28 12.22 -35.35
N ASP A 26 -5.01 11.75 -36.55
CA ASP A 26 -4.34 12.51 -37.60
C ASP A 26 -5.18 13.74 -38.00
N TRP A 27 -6.48 13.55 -38.25
CA TRP A 27 -7.40 14.65 -38.57
C TRP A 27 -7.45 15.72 -37.45
N ILE A 28 -7.51 15.31 -36.17
CA ILE A 28 -7.51 16.25 -35.03
C ILE A 28 -6.17 17.00 -34.92
N SER A 29 -5.07 16.36 -35.27
CA SER A 29 -3.72 16.92 -35.14
C SER A 29 -3.28 17.82 -36.29
N PHE A 30 -4.04 17.85 -37.39
CA PHE A 30 -3.69 18.63 -38.58
C PHE A 30 -3.98 20.12 -38.38
N ILE A 31 -3.12 20.76 -37.59
CA ILE A 31 -3.21 22.17 -37.22
C ILE A 31 -1.89 22.85 -37.58
N GLU A 32 -1.95 24.01 -38.25
CA GLU A 32 -0.76 24.79 -38.60
C GLU A 32 0.36 23.95 -39.26
N PRO A 33 0.06 23.16 -40.35
CA PRO A 33 1.06 22.30 -40.97
C PRO A 33 2.19 23.13 -41.60
N TYR A 34 3.44 22.74 -41.37
CA TYR A 34 4.60 23.42 -41.94
C TYR A 34 4.64 23.21 -43.44
N ALA A 35 4.67 24.29 -44.22
CA ALA A 35 4.73 24.28 -45.70
C ALA A 35 3.63 23.42 -46.34
N GLN A 36 2.44 23.26 -45.71
CA GLN A 36 1.36 22.37 -46.19
C GLN A 36 1.75 20.88 -46.27
N LEU A 37 2.88 20.50 -45.67
CA LEU A 37 3.33 19.12 -45.52
C LEU A 37 2.76 18.56 -44.22
N GLY A 38 2.70 17.23 -44.04
CA GLY A 38 2.22 16.56 -42.83
C GLY A 38 3.09 16.78 -41.59
N ILE A 39 3.74 17.96 -41.46
CA ILE A 39 4.59 18.36 -40.34
C ILE A 39 3.76 19.20 -39.38
N THR A 40 3.14 18.56 -38.41
CA THR A 40 2.22 19.16 -37.44
C THR A 40 2.89 19.36 -36.07
N PRO A 41 2.38 20.28 -35.21
CA PRO A 41 2.91 20.48 -33.87
C PRO A 41 2.86 19.27 -32.97
N TRP A 42 1.94 18.36 -33.24
CA TRP A 42 1.72 17.14 -32.46
C TRP A 42 1.30 16.01 -33.38
N ASN A 43 1.95 14.85 -33.25
CA ASN A 43 1.61 13.66 -34.03
C ASN A 43 1.20 12.48 -33.13
N PRO A 44 -0.08 12.41 -32.70
CA PRO A 44 -0.56 11.37 -31.81
C PRO A 44 -0.58 9.97 -32.44
N GLY A 45 -0.66 9.88 -33.77
CA GLY A 45 -0.64 8.64 -34.52
C GLY A 45 0.63 7.81 -34.29
N THR A 46 1.79 8.48 -34.13
CA THR A 46 3.06 7.80 -33.81
C THR A 46 3.03 7.12 -32.45
N GLY A 47 2.45 7.77 -31.43
CA GLY A 47 2.28 7.18 -30.11
C GLY A 47 1.35 5.97 -30.11
N LEU A 48 0.25 6.04 -30.87
CA LEU A 48 -0.67 4.91 -31.05
C LEU A 48 0.02 3.74 -31.76
N SER A 49 0.90 4.03 -32.72
CA SER A 49 1.71 3.03 -33.45
C SER A 49 2.68 2.30 -32.52
N PHE A 50 3.36 3.04 -31.61
CA PHE A 50 4.20 2.45 -30.59
C PHE A 50 3.39 1.51 -29.67
N ALA A 51 2.25 1.97 -29.17
CA ALA A 51 1.38 1.17 -28.30
C ALA A 51 0.90 -0.10 -28.99
N LEU A 52 0.48 -0.02 -30.25
CA LEU A 52 0.04 -1.18 -31.04
C LEU A 52 1.14 -2.25 -31.13
N LEU A 53 2.36 -1.86 -31.51
CA LEU A 53 3.47 -2.80 -31.67
C LEU A 53 3.94 -3.37 -30.33
N LEU A 54 3.96 -2.57 -29.27
CA LEU A 54 4.38 -3.01 -27.93
C LEU A 54 3.40 -4.02 -27.33
N LEU A 55 2.09 -3.86 -27.55
CA LEU A 55 1.05 -4.72 -26.99
C LEU A 55 0.75 -5.96 -27.85
N PHE A 56 0.72 -5.81 -29.16
CA PHE A 56 0.27 -6.87 -30.06
C PHE A 56 1.39 -7.47 -30.91
N GLY A 57 2.60 -6.92 -30.78
CA GLY A 57 3.83 -7.43 -31.39
C GLY A 57 4.05 -6.99 -32.84
N LEU A 58 5.24 -7.30 -33.36
CA LEU A 58 5.72 -6.87 -34.67
C LEU A 58 4.90 -7.38 -35.87
N ARG A 59 3.98 -8.33 -35.68
CA ARG A 59 3.05 -8.77 -36.73
C ARG A 59 2.09 -7.67 -37.16
N MET A 60 1.94 -6.60 -36.36
CA MET A 60 1.09 -5.45 -36.71
C MET A 60 1.77 -4.42 -37.62
N ILE A 61 3.04 -4.60 -37.99
CA ILE A 61 3.78 -3.71 -38.92
C ILE A 61 3.02 -3.35 -40.20
N PRO A 62 2.32 -4.26 -40.90
CA PRO A 62 1.58 -3.87 -42.09
C PRO A 62 0.55 -2.78 -41.89
N PHE A 63 -0.07 -2.71 -40.70
CA PHE A 63 -1.02 -1.65 -40.37
C PHE A 63 -0.34 -0.30 -40.20
N LEU A 64 0.90 -0.27 -39.65
CA LEU A 64 1.70 0.95 -39.51
C LEU A 64 2.12 1.51 -40.87
N LEU A 65 2.43 0.62 -41.83
CA LEU A 65 2.80 1.04 -43.18
C LEU A 65 1.60 1.58 -44.00
N ILE A 66 0.39 1.19 -43.64
CA ILE A 66 -0.84 1.61 -44.35
C ILE A 66 -1.44 2.86 -43.66
N SER A 67 -1.26 3.04 -42.37
CA SER A 67 -1.97 4.08 -41.60
C SER A 67 -1.73 5.51 -42.09
N PRO A 68 -0.51 5.98 -42.45
CA PRO A 68 -0.34 7.32 -42.97
C PRO A 68 -1.04 7.51 -44.32
N LEU A 69 -0.87 6.55 -45.23
CA LEU A 69 -1.51 6.58 -46.56
C LEU A 69 -3.04 6.63 -46.46
N LEU A 70 -3.62 5.82 -45.56
CA LEU A 70 -5.06 5.79 -45.35
C LEU A 70 -5.55 7.10 -44.70
N ALA A 71 -4.81 7.67 -43.77
CA ALA A 71 -5.16 8.93 -43.12
C ALA A 71 -5.16 10.08 -44.15
N ASP A 72 -4.10 10.19 -44.97
CA ASP A 72 -3.99 11.21 -46.00
C ASP A 72 -5.11 11.06 -47.06
N PHE A 73 -5.45 9.82 -47.42
CA PHE A 73 -6.58 9.54 -48.29
C PHE A 73 -7.93 9.99 -47.69
N LEU A 74 -8.21 9.64 -46.45
CA LEU A 74 -9.49 9.97 -45.81
C LEU A 74 -9.61 11.46 -45.49
N ASN A 75 -8.53 12.09 -45.09
CA ASN A 75 -8.48 13.50 -44.70
C ASN A 75 -8.25 14.45 -45.88
N GLN A 76 -8.10 13.91 -47.11
CA GLN A 76 -7.81 14.67 -48.35
C GLN A 76 -6.56 15.54 -48.24
N GLN A 77 -5.55 15.06 -47.56
CA GLN A 77 -4.32 15.79 -47.25
C GLN A 77 -3.15 15.44 -48.19
N PHE A 78 -3.43 15.03 -49.41
CA PHE A 78 -2.38 14.67 -50.38
C PHE A 78 -1.49 15.88 -50.72
N ALA A 79 -0.45 16.08 -49.91
CA ALA A 79 0.54 17.13 -50.14
C ALA A 79 1.65 16.67 -51.11
N MET A 80 1.79 15.36 -51.33
CA MET A 80 2.90 14.77 -52.10
C MET A 80 2.42 13.89 -53.26
N PRO A 81 3.25 13.69 -54.28
CA PRO A 81 3.00 12.65 -55.30
C PRO A 81 2.94 11.28 -54.63
N TRP A 82 2.00 10.41 -55.08
CA TRP A 82 1.69 9.11 -54.48
C TRP A 82 2.92 8.20 -54.24
N HIS A 83 3.91 8.24 -55.13
CA HIS A 83 5.14 7.44 -54.99
C HIS A 83 6.05 7.97 -53.85
N ILE A 84 6.07 9.28 -53.60
CA ILE A 84 6.79 9.87 -52.46
C ILE A 84 6.05 9.56 -51.18
N GLU A 85 4.73 9.61 -51.19
CA GLU A 85 3.86 9.26 -50.07
C GLU A 85 4.08 7.82 -49.59
N ILE A 86 4.19 6.86 -50.51
CA ILE A 86 4.52 5.47 -50.17
C ILE A 86 5.91 5.36 -49.54
N LEU A 87 6.91 6.07 -50.05
CA LEU A 87 8.27 6.08 -49.48
C LEU A 87 8.27 6.71 -48.10
N ALA A 88 7.56 7.82 -47.92
CA ALA A 88 7.41 8.50 -46.62
C ALA A 88 6.74 7.58 -45.57
N SER A 89 5.63 6.94 -45.93
CA SER A 89 4.93 5.97 -45.11
C SER A 89 5.81 4.76 -44.75
N ALA A 90 6.56 4.23 -45.71
CA ALA A 90 7.50 3.13 -45.45
C ALA A 90 8.65 3.55 -44.52
N LEU A 91 9.15 4.77 -44.63
CA LEU A 91 10.21 5.33 -43.77
C LEU A 91 9.68 5.52 -42.36
N VAL A 92 8.53 6.14 -42.19
CA VAL A 92 7.91 6.39 -40.86
C VAL A 92 7.53 5.07 -40.20
N GLY A 93 6.73 4.22 -40.86
CA GLY A 93 6.30 2.95 -40.29
C GLY A 93 7.46 1.96 -40.08
N GLY A 94 8.44 1.93 -40.98
CA GLY A 94 9.65 1.12 -40.87
C GLY A 94 10.54 1.59 -39.72
N GLY A 95 10.80 2.89 -39.62
CA GLY A 95 11.63 3.48 -38.58
C GLY A 95 11.11 3.19 -37.18
N TYR A 96 9.81 3.41 -36.94
CA TYR A 96 9.20 3.12 -35.63
C TYR A 96 9.07 1.62 -35.36
N SER A 97 8.89 0.79 -36.38
CA SER A 97 8.94 -0.67 -36.22
C SER A 97 10.30 -1.16 -35.75
N ILE A 98 11.39 -0.60 -36.28
CA ILE A 98 12.77 -0.89 -35.85
C ILE A 98 12.98 -0.45 -34.39
N ALA A 99 12.50 0.74 -34.03
CA ALA A 99 12.60 1.27 -32.67
C ALA A 99 11.90 0.36 -31.64
N VAL A 100 10.67 -0.06 -31.93
CA VAL A 100 9.93 -0.98 -31.04
C VAL A 100 10.56 -2.36 -31.02
N ALA A 101 11.03 -2.87 -32.19
CA ALA A 101 11.77 -4.13 -32.23
C ALA A 101 13.04 -4.10 -31.38
N TYR A 102 13.69 -2.93 -31.27
CA TYR A 102 14.84 -2.74 -30.39
C TYR A 102 14.43 -2.80 -28.92
N LEU A 103 13.34 -2.12 -28.52
CA LEU A 103 12.78 -2.17 -27.15
C LEU A 103 12.42 -3.60 -26.73
N LEU A 104 11.82 -4.37 -27.63
CA LEU A 104 11.39 -5.74 -27.35
C LEU A 104 12.53 -6.78 -27.31
N ARG A 105 13.80 -6.37 -27.51
CA ARG A 105 14.95 -7.28 -27.35
C ARG A 105 15.09 -7.74 -25.91
N PRO A 106 15.39 -9.04 -25.65
CA PRO A 106 15.53 -9.57 -24.29
C PRO A 106 16.58 -8.83 -23.44
N LYS A 107 17.62 -8.26 -24.10
CA LYS A 107 18.66 -7.48 -23.40
C LYS A 107 18.15 -6.18 -22.80
N MET A 108 17.09 -5.59 -23.33
CA MET A 108 16.52 -4.33 -22.86
C MET A 108 15.66 -4.53 -21.61
N ARG A 109 15.18 -5.74 -21.33
CA ARG A 109 14.30 -6.05 -20.19
C ARG A 109 13.12 -5.10 -20.06
N PHE A 110 12.64 -4.60 -21.18
CA PHE A 110 11.52 -3.66 -21.24
C PHE A 110 10.20 -4.36 -20.97
N ASP A 111 9.42 -3.83 -20.04
CA ASP A 111 8.06 -4.28 -19.75
C ASP A 111 7.04 -3.30 -20.37
N PRO A 112 6.21 -3.73 -21.35
CA PRO A 112 5.17 -2.90 -21.95
C PRO A 112 4.12 -2.39 -20.93
N THR A 113 4.02 -2.96 -19.74
CA THR A 113 3.14 -2.45 -18.67
C THR A 113 3.66 -1.18 -18.02
N LEU A 114 4.88 -0.72 -18.38
CA LEU A 114 5.58 0.39 -17.75
C LEU A 114 5.60 0.24 -16.22
N ALA A 115 6.11 -0.91 -15.78
CA ALA A 115 6.10 -1.26 -14.37
C ALA A 115 7.16 -0.53 -13.54
N SER A 116 8.15 0.09 -14.19
CA SER A 116 9.30 0.73 -13.52
C SER A 116 9.73 2.02 -14.21
N MET A 117 10.47 2.87 -13.46
CA MET A 117 11.12 4.06 -14.02
C MET A 117 12.06 3.69 -15.19
N HIS A 118 12.73 2.53 -15.12
CA HIS A 118 13.58 2.03 -16.20
C HIS A 118 12.81 1.90 -17.52
N ASP A 119 11.59 1.34 -17.48
CA ASP A 119 10.77 1.13 -18.67
C ASP A 119 10.33 2.47 -19.27
N LEU A 120 9.90 3.40 -18.42
CA LEU A 120 9.52 4.75 -18.85
C LEU A 120 10.69 5.47 -19.51
N VAL A 121 11.86 5.50 -18.85
CA VAL A 121 13.05 6.17 -19.39
C VAL A 121 13.50 5.53 -20.71
N LEU A 122 13.48 4.21 -20.80
CA LEU A 122 13.85 3.48 -22.01
C LEU A 122 12.89 3.80 -23.16
N LEU A 123 11.57 3.85 -22.91
CA LEU A 123 10.57 4.26 -23.89
C LEU A 123 10.85 5.69 -24.37
N LEU A 124 11.08 6.64 -23.48
CA LEU A 124 11.34 8.04 -23.82
C LEU A 124 12.64 8.21 -24.61
N VAL A 125 13.72 7.55 -24.21
CA VAL A 125 14.99 7.60 -24.94
C VAL A 125 14.85 7.06 -26.35
N VAL A 126 14.20 5.89 -26.51
CA VAL A 126 13.99 5.30 -27.83
C VAL A 126 13.04 6.16 -28.67
N ALA A 127 12.01 6.79 -28.08
CA ALA A 127 11.14 7.74 -28.76
C ALA A 127 11.93 8.94 -29.30
N VAL A 128 12.73 9.58 -28.45
CA VAL A 128 13.55 10.75 -28.84
C VAL A 128 14.55 10.42 -29.96
N VAL A 129 15.25 9.30 -29.85
CA VAL A 129 16.26 8.89 -30.83
C VAL A 129 15.60 8.46 -32.14
N SER A 130 14.56 7.62 -32.09
CA SER A 130 13.89 7.15 -33.32
C SER A 130 13.17 8.28 -34.06
N ALA A 131 12.51 9.17 -33.35
CA ALA A 131 11.85 10.33 -33.94
C ALA A 131 12.86 11.26 -34.64
N ALA A 132 14.08 11.43 -34.10
CA ALA A 132 15.13 12.22 -34.76
C ALA A 132 15.57 11.61 -36.10
N PHE A 133 15.75 10.28 -36.16
CA PHE A 133 16.08 9.59 -37.40
C PHE A 133 14.95 9.64 -38.41
N VAL A 134 13.70 9.43 -37.97
CA VAL A 134 12.53 9.51 -38.84
C VAL A 134 12.33 10.92 -39.38
N ALA A 135 12.43 11.94 -38.53
CA ALA A 135 12.32 13.35 -38.93
C ALA A 135 13.38 13.74 -39.96
N ALA A 136 14.64 13.39 -39.71
CA ALA A 136 15.73 13.68 -40.66
C ALA A 136 15.50 12.98 -42.01
N GLY A 137 15.06 11.72 -41.99
CA GLY A 137 14.76 10.97 -43.20
C GLY A 137 13.56 11.54 -43.99
N TYR A 138 12.46 11.85 -43.28
CA TYR A 138 11.24 12.42 -43.87
C TYR A 138 11.52 13.80 -44.53
N VAL A 139 12.18 14.70 -43.82
CA VAL A 139 12.53 16.02 -44.35
C VAL A 139 13.54 15.94 -45.48
N SER A 140 14.51 15.01 -45.41
CA SER A 140 15.44 14.78 -46.54
C SER A 140 14.69 14.28 -47.79
N LEU A 141 13.69 13.40 -47.63
CA LEU A 141 12.85 12.90 -48.69
C LEU A 141 12.02 14.03 -49.34
N THR A 142 11.41 14.92 -48.54
CA THR A 142 10.61 16.05 -49.02
C THR A 142 11.49 17.08 -49.75
N ILE A 143 12.71 17.33 -49.32
CA ILE A 143 13.68 18.16 -50.03
C ILE A 143 14.11 17.52 -51.34
N ALA A 144 14.42 16.22 -51.35
CA ALA A 144 14.78 15.49 -52.56
C ALA A 144 13.64 15.45 -53.58
N ALA A 145 12.40 15.48 -53.15
CA ALA A 145 11.22 15.58 -54.00
C ALA A 145 10.94 17.01 -54.49
N GLY A 146 11.72 18.01 -54.06
CA GLY A 146 11.52 19.41 -54.44
C GLY A 146 10.33 20.10 -53.77
N LEU A 147 9.77 19.50 -52.73
CA LEU A 147 8.61 20.02 -51.99
C LEU A 147 9.01 21.03 -50.87
N LEU A 148 10.24 20.97 -50.42
CA LEU A 148 10.77 21.83 -49.39
C LEU A 148 12.15 22.38 -49.77
N PRO A 149 12.46 23.68 -49.56
CA PRO A 149 13.81 24.22 -49.76
C PRO A 149 14.81 23.58 -48.78
N ALA A 150 16.05 23.33 -49.22
CA ALA A 150 17.10 22.77 -48.37
C ALA A 150 17.45 23.67 -47.18
N ALA A 151 17.24 25.00 -47.31
CA ALA A 151 17.45 25.97 -46.22
C ALA A 151 16.52 25.71 -45.01
N ASP A 152 15.37 25.13 -45.23
CA ASP A 152 14.36 24.91 -44.17
C ASP A 152 14.54 23.56 -43.45
N PHE A 153 15.59 22.79 -43.77
CA PHE A 153 15.84 21.47 -43.21
C PHE A 153 15.73 21.44 -41.68
N TRP A 154 16.47 22.30 -41.01
CA TRP A 154 16.54 22.29 -39.55
C TRP A 154 15.23 22.72 -38.90
N ALA A 155 14.53 23.70 -39.45
CA ALA A 155 13.27 24.18 -38.93
C ALA A 155 12.18 23.09 -39.05
N ALA A 156 12.08 22.47 -40.23
CA ALA A 156 11.13 21.39 -40.51
C ALA A 156 11.46 20.12 -39.70
N ALA A 157 12.75 19.72 -39.66
CA ALA A 157 13.17 18.54 -38.94
C ALA A 157 12.95 18.65 -37.41
N LEU A 158 13.24 19.83 -36.82
CA LEU A 158 13.01 20.09 -35.41
C LEU A 158 11.50 20.01 -35.09
N ARG A 159 10.66 20.67 -35.90
CA ARG A 159 9.22 20.68 -35.71
C ARG A 159 8.60 19.29 -35.81
N TYR A 160 9.01 18.51 -36.82
CA TYR A 160 8.59 17.12 -37.00
C TYR A 160 9.02 16.25 -35.82
N TRP A 161 10.32 16.31 -35.46
CA TRP A 161 10.90 15.55 -34.35
C TRP A 161 10.17 15.79 -33.04
N VAL A 162 9.97 17.04 -32.66
CA VAL A 162 9.30 17.38 -31.40
C VAL A 162 7.84 16.93 -31.42
N GLY A 163 7.13 17.10 -32.55
CA GLY A 163 5.75 16.66 -32.72
C GLY A 163 5.59 15.15 -32.51
N ASP A 164 6.50 14.35 -33.08
CA ASP A 164 6.50 12.89 -32.89
C ASP A 164 6.84 12.48 -31.46
N VAL A 165 7.84 13.12 -30.84
CA VAL A 165 8.20 12.86 -29.43
C VAL A 165 7.02 13.16 -28.51
N ILE A 166 6.31 14.27 -28.72
CA ILE A 166 5.10 14.60 -27.95
C ILE A 166 4.05 13.50 -28.15
N GLY A 167 3.77 13.12 -29.42
CA GLY A 167 2.80 12.08 -29.73
C GLY A 167 3.09 10.76 -29.02
N ILE A 168 4.35 10.30 -29.09
CA ILE A 168 4.76 9.06 -28.40
C ILE A 168 4.67 9.21 -26.88
N THR A 169 5.17 10.32 -26.33
CA THR A 169 5.22 10.55 -24.87
C THR A 169 3.83 10.63 -24.25
N VAL A 170 2.84 11.19 -24.96
CA VAL A 170 1.47 11.35 -24.46
C VAL A 170 0.63 10.10 -24.70
N ILE A 171 0.60 9.63 -25.95
CA ILE A 171 -0.34 8.57 -26.36
C ILE A 171 0.15 7.17 -25.95
N ALA A 172 1.45 6.87 -26.11
CA ALA A 172 1.91 5.52 -25.86
C ALA A 172 1.77 5.11 -24.38
N PRO A 173 2.22 5.90 -23.37
CA PRO A 173 1.99 5.53 -21.97
C PRO A 173 0.52 5.44 -21.61
N PHE A 174 -0.33 6.39 -22.07
CA PHE A 174 -1.77 6.33 -21.83
C PHE A 174 -2.38 5.05 -22.40
N ALA A 175 -2.10 4.70 -23.65
CA ALA A 175 -2.64 3.50 -24.30
C ALA A 175 -2.12 2.21 -23.63
N LEU A 176 -0.84 2.19 -23.22
CA LEU A 176 -0.26 1.08 -22.48
C LEU A 176 -0.96 0.88 -21.14
N PHE A 177 -1.13 1.93 -20.32
CA PHE A 177 -1.86 1.84 -19.06
C PHE A 177 -3.33 1.46 -19.24
N ALA A 178 -4.02 2.08 -20.24
CA ALA A 178 -5.43 1.83 -20.53
C ALA A 178 -5.71 0.36 -20.88
N LEU A 179 -4.82 -0.26 -21.67
CA LEU A 179 -5.02 -1.61 -22.20
C LEU A 179 -4.41 -2.71 -21.32
N THR A 180 -3.41 -2.39 -20.47
CA THR A 180 -2.79 -3.39 -19.59
C THR A 180 -3.40 -3.41 -18.20
N ARG A 181 -3.92 -2.27 -17.70
CA ARG A 181 -4.48 -2.14 -16.36
C ARG A 181 -5.98 -1.93 -16.44
N ARG A 182 -6.76 -2.82 -15.84
CA ARG A 182 -8.25 -2.81 -15.93
C ARG A 182 -8.92 -1.57 -15.29
N ARG A 183 -8.19 -0.79 -14.47
CA ARG A 183 -8.69 0.42 -13.81
C ARG A 183 -7.68 1.53 -14.01
N ILE A 184 -7.96 2.45 -14.92
CA ILE A 184 -7.06 3.58 -15.23
C ILE A 184 -7.18 4.68 -14.17
N LEU A 185 -8.40 5.02 -13.77
CA LEU A 185 -8.65 6.11 -12.82
C LEU A 185 -9.96 5.87 -12.07
N PRO A 186 -9.96 5.84 -10.73
CA PRO A 186 -11.20 5.82 -9.97
C PRO A 186 -11.90 7.17 -10.10
N MET A 187 -13.16 7.18 -10.51
CA MET A 187 -13.99 8.40 -10.55
C MET A 187 -14.40 8.78 -9.13
N THR A 188 -13.56 9.55 -8.48
CA THR A 188 -13.80 10.13 -7.16
C THR A 188 -14.12 11.62 -7.28
N THR A 189 -14.67 12.23 -6.22
CA THR A 189 -14.84 13.69 -6.15
C THR A 189 -13.52 14.43 -6.37
N GLU A 190 -12.41 13.90 -5.88
CA GLU A 190 -11.07 14.46 -6.09
C GLU A 190 -10.65 14.42 -7.56
N THR A 191 -10.90 13.30 -8.25
CA THR A 191 -10.62 13.17 -9.68
C THR A 191 -11.42 14.18 -10.50
N LEU A 192 -12.68 14.40 -10.15
CA LEU A 192 -13.51 15.42 -10.79
C LEU A 192 -12.92 16.83 -10.57
N LEU A 193 -12.49 17.16 -9.35
CA LEU A 193 -11.84 18.43 -9.05
C LEU A 193 -10.55 18.63 -9.82
N GLN A 194 -9.76 17.57 -10.04
CA GLN A 194 -8.54 17.61 -10.86
C GLN A 194 -8.86 17.96 -12.31
N PHE A 195 -9.89 17.35 -12.92
CA PHE A 195 -10.31 17.69 -14.28
C PHE A 195 -10.88 19.12 -14.37
N ILE A 196 -11.63 19.57 -13.37
CA ILE A 196 -12.09 20.96 -13.28
C ILE A 196 -10.87 21.91 -13.21
N ALA A 197 -9.85 21.58 -12.42
CA ALA A 197 -8.63 22.38 -12.33
C ALA A 197 -7.88 22.45 -13.67
N ILE A 198 -7.80 21.35 -14.44
CA ILE A 198 -7.26 21.37 -15.80
C ILE A 198 -8.09 22.30 -16.70
N GLY A 199 -9.41 22.20 -16.67
CA GLY A 199 -10.31 23.06 -17.45
C GLY A 199 -10.17 24.54 -17.11
N LEU A 200 -10.07 24.87 -15.82
CA LEU A 200 -9.85 26.25 -15.36
C LEU A 200 -8.47 26.78 -15.78
N ALA A 201 -7.41 25.94 -15.69
CA ALA A 201 -6.08 26.33 -16.12
C ALA A 201 -6.04 26.57 -17.63
N LEU A 202 -6.69 25.73 -18.44
CA LEU A 202 -6.83 25.94 -19.88
C LEU A 202 -7.63 27.22 -20.19
N ALA A 203 -8.75 27.44 -19.52
CA ALA A 203 -9.54 28.65 -19.68
C ALA A 203 -8.76 29.91 -19.31
N LEU A 204 -7.88 29.84 -18.30
CA LEU A 204 -7.01 30.95 -17.92
C LEU A 204 -5.94 31.21 -19.00
N VAL A 205 -5.32 30.16 -19.57
CA VAL A 205 -4.31 30.29 -20.63
C VAL A 205 -4.87 30.91 -21.89
N PHE A 206 -6.07 30.50 -22.34
CA PHE A 206 -6.68 30.99 -23.57
C PHE A 206 -7.60 32.21 -23.39
N GLY A 207 -8.02 32.52 -22.15
CA GLY A 207 -8.93 33.62 -21.84
C GLY A 207 -8.27 34.98 -21.68
N LEU A 208 -6.93 35.07 -21.68
CA LEU A 208 -6.18 36.31 -21.49
C LEU A 208 -5.57 36.80 -22.81
N ALA A 209 -5.11 38.07 -22.82
CA ALA A 209 -4.52 38.70 -24.00
C ALA A 209 -3.28 37.95 -24.48
N GLU A 210 -3.03 37.95 -25.80
CA GLU A 210 -1.98 37.21 -26.50
C GLU A 210 -0.58 37.30 -25.85
N GLU A 211 -0.18 38.48 -25.40
CA GLU A 211 1.15 38.70 -24.81
C GLU A 211 1.38 37.95 -23.48
N GLN A 212 0.31 37.53 -22.79
CA GLN A 212 0.38 36.87 -21.47
C GLN A 212 0.17 35.37 -21.53
N GLN A 213 -0.30 34.80 -22.64
CA GLN A 213 -0.64 33.37 -22.77
C GLN A 213 0.53 32.44 -22.43
N PHE A 214 1.73 32.73 -22.95
CA PHE A 214 2.91 31.91 -22.67
C PHE A 214 3.36 32.00 -21.22
N GLN A 215 3.19 33.14 -20.55
CA GLN A 215 3.57 33.31 -19.16
C GLN A 215 2.68 32.48 -18.23
N LEU A 216 1.42 32.26 -18.61
CA LEU A 216 0.45 31.52 -17.81
C LEU A 216 0.43 30.01 -18.13
N PHE A 217 1.13 29.58 -19.16
CA PHE A 217 1.22 28.14 -19.49
C PHE A 217 1.71 27.31 -18.29
N TYR A 218 2.57 27.87 -17.42
CA TYR A 218 3.07 27.18 -16.23
C TYR A 218 1.96 26.81 -15.22
N VAL A 219 0.81 27.46 -15.29
CA VAL A 219 -0.35 27.12 -14.44
C VAL A 219 -0.85 25.69 -14.71
N LEU A 220 -0.68 25.18 -15.94
CA LEU A 220 -1.04 23.82 -16.30
C LEU A 220 -0.23 22.75 -15.56
N PHE A 221 0.95 23.08 -15.03
CA PHE A 221 1.73 22.14 -14.22
C PHE A 221 1.07 21.83 -12.88
N LEU A 222 0.31 22.77 -12.28
CA LEU A 222 -0.30 22.58 -10.98
C LEU A 222 -1.29 21.39 -10.94
N PRO A 223 -2.30 21.30 -11.81
CA PRO A 223 -3.19 20.14 -11.82
C PRO A 223 -2.47 18.84 -12.23
N ILE A 224 -1.48 18.90 -13.12
CA ILE A 224 -0.70 17.73 -13.53
C ILE A 224 0.14 17.19 -12.37
N VAL A 225 0.83 18.07 -11.61
CA VAL A 225 1.58 17.67 -10.41
C VAL A 225 0.63 17.13 -9.33
N TRP A 226 -0.54 17.75 -9.14
CA TRP A 226 -1.56 17.24 -8.23
C TRP A 226 -2.00 15.83 -8.62
N MET A 227 -2.29 15.59 -9.90
CA MET A 227 -2.61 14.23 -10.39
C MET A 227 -1.45 13.25 -10.17
N ALA A 228 -0.21 13.64 -10.50
CA ALA A 228 0.96 12.82 -10.29
C ALA A 228 1.11 12.37 -8.83
N VAL A 229 0.96 13.30 -7.88
CA VAL A 229 1.09 13.03 -6.44
C VAL A 229 -0.05 12.14 -5.91
N ARG A 230 -1.28 12.32 -6.42
CA ARG A 230 -2.44 11.59 -5.88
C ARG A 230 -2.73 10.27 -6.57
N THR A 231 -2.60 10.21 -7.88
CA THR A 231 -2.97 9.06 -8.70
C THR A 231 -1.79 8.33 -9.34
N GLY A 232 -0.58 8.88 -9.25
CA GLY A 232 0.63 8.28 -9.80
C GLY A 232 0.64 8.31 -11.34
N SER A 233 1.41 7.38 -11.95
CA SER A 233 1.63 7.32 -13.41
C SER A 233 0.35 7.09 -14.20
N GLU A 234 -0.60 6.32 -13.68
CA GLU A 234 -1.85 6.02 -14.37
C GLU A 234 -2.73 7.27 -14.54
N GLY A 235 -3.00 7.98 -13.44
CA GLY A 235 -3.84 9.16 -13.48
C GLY A 235 -3.19 10.33 -14.20
N VAL A 236 -1.89 10.55 -13.99
CA VAL A 236 -1.19 11.64 -14.68
C VAL A 236 -1.16 11.47 -16.19
N SER A 237 -1.08 10.24 -16.71
CA SER A 237 -1.13 10.00 -18.17
C SER A 237 -2.46 10.43 -18.78
N VAL A 238 -3.57 10.22 -18.06
CA VAL A 238 -4.90 10.74 -18.45
C VAL A 238 -4.93 12.26 -18.39
N GLY A 239 -4.42 12.85 -17.31
CA GLY A 239 -4.34 14.31 -17.15
C GLY A 239 -3.54 14.99 -18.25
N ILE A 240 -2.38 14.44 -18.61
CA ILE A 240 -1.55 14.93 -19.71
C ILE A 240 -2.32 14.84 -21.03
N LEU A 241 -2.96 13.71 -21.34
CA LEU A 241 -3.75 13.55 -22.57
C LEU A 241 -4.87 14.59 -22.65
N VAL A 242 -5.65 14.76 -21.58
CA VAL A 242 -6.75 15.73 -21.53
C VAL A 242 -6.23 17.16 -21.69
N THR A 243 -5.11 17.48 -21.03
CA THR A 243 -4.48 18.80 -21.16
C THR A 243 -3.99 19.06 -22.57
N GLN A 244 -3.34 18.08 -23.21
CA GLN A 244 -2.84 18.20 -24.59
C GLN A 244 -3.99 18.37 -25.60
N LEU A 245 -5.06 17.58 -25.45
CA LEU A 245 -6.27 17.75 -26.27
C LEU A 245 -6.91 19.13 -26.04
N GLY A 246 -6.97 19.58 -24.79
CA GLY A 246 -7.48 20.90 -24.44
C GLY A 246 -6.64 22.04 -25.03
N LEU A 247 -5.32 21.91 -25.03
CA LEU A 247 -4.39 22.88 -25.65
C LEU A 247 -4.61 22.97 -27.17
N ILE A 248 -4.74 21.82 -27.85
CA ILE A 248 -4.97 21.76 -29.30
C ILE A 248 -6.34 22.35 -29.65
N LEU A 249 -7.37 21.98 -28.92
CA LEU A 249 -8.70 22.54 -29.10
C LEU A 249 -8.72 24.05 -28.83
N GLY A 250 -7.99 24.50 -27.82
CA GLY A 250 -7.85 25.92 -27.51
C GLY A 250 -7.24 26.72 -28.68
N ILE A 251 -6.18 26.21 -29.32
CA ILE A 251 -5.58 26.86 -30.50
C ILE A 251 -6.58 26.94 -31.67
N GLN A 252 -7.39 25.90 -31.89
CA GLN A 252 -8.39 25.90 -32.95
C GLN A 252 -9.55 26.88 -32.69
N LEU A 253 -10.02 26.99 -31.45
CA LEU A 253 -11.15 27.84 -31.09
C LEU A 253 -10.77 29.30 -30.90
N PHE A 254 -9.53 29.57 -30.50
CA PHE A 254 -9.02 30.91 -30.23
C PHE A 254 -7.73 31.14 -31.06
N PRO A 255 -7.85 31.27 -32.40
CA PRO A 255 -6.71 31.54 -33.26
C PRO A 255 -6.17 32.93 -32.90
N ALA A 256 -5.20 32.97 -32.03
CA ALA A 256 -4.47 34.16 -31.65
C ALA A 256 -3.36 34.38 -32.70
N GLY A 257 -3.04 35.64 -33.00
CA GLY A 257 -2.06 36.06 -34.02
C GLY A 257 -0.77 35.24 -34.09
N THR A 258 0.40 35.75 -34.24
CA THR A 258 1.64 34.99 -34.47
C THR A 258 2.02 34.04 -33.34
N PHE A 259 1.41 32.84 -33.32
CA PHE A 259 1.74 31.80 -32.34
C PHE A 259 3.10 31.20 -32.69
N ASP A 260 4.09 31.28 -31.79
CA ASP A 260 5.33 30.54 -31.96
C ASP A 260 5.12 29.05 -31.66
N VAL A 261 4.86 28.30 -32.75
CA VAL A 261 4.62 26.84 -32.69
C VAL A 261 5.75 26.10 -31.99
N THR A 262 6.99 26.55 -32.14
CA THR A 262 8.17 25.89 -31.56
C THR A 262 8.18 26.01 -30.03
N THR A 263 7.88 27.21 -29.52
CA THR A 263 7.74 27.44 -28.07
C THR A 263 6.59 26.62 -27.50
N PHE A 264 5.45 26.58 -28.20
CA PHE A 264 4.29 25.78 -27.78
C PHE A 264 4.63 24.28 -27.72
N GLN A 265 5.29 23.73 -28.74
CA GLN A 265 5.75 22.34 -28.75
C GLN A 265 6.70 22.05 -27.57
N ALA A 266 7.66 22.96 -27.31
CA ALA A 266 8.59 22.79 -26.19
C ALA A 266 7.85 22.72 -24.85
N LEU A 267 6.88 23.61 -24.62
CA LEU A 267 6.06 23.62 -23.40
C LEU A 267 5.20 22.34 -23.25
N MET A 268 4.56 21.88 -24.34
CA MET A 268 3.83 20.62 -24.38
C MET A 268 4.72 19.43 -24.00
N LEU A 269 5.92 19.36 -24.58
CA LEU A 269 6.87 18.29 -24.32
C LEU A 269 7.34 18.29 -22.87
N VAL A 270 7.74 19.46 -22.35
CA VAL A 270 8.22 19.60 -20.97
C VAL A 270 7.10 19.22 -19.98
N LEU A 271 5.87 19.68 -20.22
CA LEU A 271 4.72 19.32 -19.37
C LEU A 271 4.49 17.79 -19.34
N ALA A 272 4.49 17.15 -20.53
CA ALA A 272 4.27 15.71 -20.63
C ALA A 272 5.40 14.91 -19.96
N MET A 273 6.67 15.23 -20.25
CA MET A 273 7.80 14.54 -19.63
C MET A 273 7.86 14.71 -18.12
N THR A 274 7.70 15.96 -17.64
CA THR A 274 7.71 16.24 -16.21
C THR A 274 6.59 15.54 -15.48
N GLY A 275 5.38 15.56 -16.05
CA GLY A 275 4.22 14.89 -15.46
C GLY A 275 4.41 13.37 -15.37
N LEU A 276 4.86 12.72 -16.47
CA LEU A 276 5.10 11.27 -16.47
C LEU A 276 6.20 10.85 -15.49
N VAL A 277 7.33 11.57 -15.48
CA VAL A 277 8.44 11.28 -14.56
C VAL A 277 7.99 11.46 -13.10
N ALA A 278 7.29 12.56 -12.80
CA ALA A 278 6.76 12.79 -11.46
C ALA A 278 5.76 11.70 -11.04
N GLY A 279 4.85 11.30 -11.93
CA GLY A 279 3.87 10.24 -11.69
C GLY A 279 4.53 8.89 -11.41
N GLU A 280 5.56 8.53 -12.18
CA GLU A 280 6.28 7.25 -11.99
C GLU A 280 7.10 7.25 -10.71
N LEU A 281 7.78 8.36 -10.37
CA LEU A 281 8.50 8.50 -9.09
C LEU A 281 7.57 8.29 -7.89
N VAL A 282 6.37 8.87 -7.92
CA VAL A 282 5.39 8.69 -6.85
C VAL A 282 4.90 7.23 -6.79
N THR A 283 4.66 6.62 -7.94
CA THR A 283 4.19 5.23 -8.03
C THR A 283 5.26 4.26 -7.51
N GLU A 284 6.52 4.43 -7.90
CA GLU A 284 7.65 3.63 -7.45
C GLU A 284 7.88 3.79 -5.94
N ARG A 285 7.85 5.03 -5.44
CA ARG A 285 7.96 5.30 -4.00
C ARG A 285 6.89 4.58 -3.20
N ARG A 286 5.62 4.65 -3.61
CA ARG A 286 4.51 3.95 -2.93
C ARG A 286 4.69 2.43 -2.92
N ARG A 287 5.18 1.83 -4.02
CA ARG A 287 5.47 0.40 -4.10
C ARG A 287 6.58 0.02 -3.12
N THR A 288 7.65 0.80 -3.08
CA THR A 288 8.79 0.58 -2.16
C THR A 288 8.35 0.69 -0.70
N GLU A 289 7.57 1.72 -0.36
CA GLU A 289 7.03 1.89 1.01
C GLU A 289 6.12 0.71 1.41
N ALA A 290 5.28 0.22 0.50
CA ALA A 290 4.44 -0.95 0.76
C ALA A 290 5.26 -2.22 0.97
N GLN A 291 6.31 -2.45 0.17
CA GLN A 291 7.22 -3.58 0.35
C GLN A 291 7.98 -3.52 1.67
N LEU A 292 8.48 -2.34 2.05
CA LEU A 292 9.17 -2.14 3.34
C LEU A 292 8.26 -2.45 4.53
N ARG A 293 6.98 -2.03 4.49
CA ARG A 293 6.00 -2.36 5.54
C ARG A 293 5.80 -3.87 5.66
N LEU A 294 5.64 -4.58 4.54
CA LEU A 294 5.49 -6.04 4.55
C LEU A 294 6.74 -6.75 5.11
N GLN A 295 7.95 -6.26 4.79
CA GLN A 295 9.19 -6.79 5.35
C GLN A 295 9.30 -6.52 6.85
N GLN A 296 8.96 -5.32 7.32
CA GLN A 296 8.95 -4.97 8.74
C GLN A 296 7.97 -5.85 9.53
N ASP A 297 6.76 -6.09 8.99
CA ASP A 297 5.80 -7.00 9.60
C ASP A 297 6.33 -8.44 9.69
N SER A 298 7.00 -8.91 8.64
CA SER A 298 7.62 -10.24 8.62
C SER A 298 8.77 -10.36 9.62
N LEU A 299 9.64 -9.35 9.69
CA LEU A 299 10.74 -9.31 10.67
C LEU A 299 10.20 -9.25 12.11
N SER A 300 9.16 -8.47 12.36
CA SER A 300 8.50 -8.42 13.66
C SER A 300 7.92 -9.78 14.08
N ARG A 301 7.35 -10.54 13.14
CA ARG A 301 6.88 -11.92 13.39
C ARG A 301 8.05 -12.86 13.70
N LEU A 302 9.13 -12.79 12.92
CA LEU A 302 10.32 -13.63 13.14
C LEU A 302 11.02 -13.31 14.47
N ALA A 303 11.12 -12.03 14.86
CA ALA A 303 11.68 -11.64 16.14
C ALA A 303 10.87 -12.20 17.30
N ARG A 304 9.51 -12.18 17.22
CA ARG A 304 8.64 -12.82 18.23
C ARG A 304 8.86 -14.34 18.30
N LEU A 305 8.98 -15.03 17.16
CA LEU A 305 9.27 -16.45 17.11
C LEU A 305 10.66 -16.77 17.67
N GLY A 306 11.66 -15.92 17.43
CA GLY A 306 13.00 -16.06 18.01
C GLY A 306 13.00 -15.95 19.53
N SER A 307 12.30 -14.96 20.08
CA SER A 307 12.10 -14.83 21.54
C SER A 307 11.34 -16.02 22.13
N MET A 308 10.43 -16.64 21.36
CA MET A 308 9.74 -17.86 21.78
C MET A 308 10.67 -19.11 21.78
N GLY A 309 11.74 -19.11 20.96
CA GLY A 309 12.73 -20.20 20.97
C GLY A 309 13.51 -20.25 22.29
N GLU A 310 13.90 -19.13 22.85
CA GLU A 310 14.52 -19.05 24.18
C GLU A 310 13.51 -19.41 25.30
N LEU A 311 12.25 -18.95 25.16
CA LEU A 311 11.18 -19.30 26.07
C LEU A 311 10.79 -20.78 26.02
N ALA A 312 10.92 -21.46 24.86
CA ALA A 312 10.53 -22.86 24.72
C ALA A 312 11.34 -23.79 25.64
N ALA A 313 12.62 -23.54 25.82
CA ALA A 313 13.46 -24.32 26.73
C ALA A 313 13.04 -24.13 28.20
N ALA A 314 12.73 -22.89 28.59
CA ALA A 314 12.27 -22.55 29.93
C ALA A 314 10.85 -23.11 30.22
N VAL A 315 9.93 -22.99 29.25
CA VAL A 315 8.58 -23.56 29.33
C VAL A 315 8.62 -25.09 29.42
N ALA A 316 9.50 -25.75 28.64
CA ALA A 316 9.66 -27.20 28.74
C ALA A 316 10.17 -27.62 30.12
N HIS A 317 11.06 -26.85 30.72
CA HIS A 317 11.55 -27.06 32.08
C HIS A 317 10.41 -26.90 33.10
N GLU A 318 9.64 -25.84 33.01
CA GLU A 318 8.52 -25.55 33.91
C GLU A 318 7.32 -26.49 33.75
N LEU A 319 7.09 -27.03 32.56
CA LEU A 319 6.09 -28.11 32.34
C LEU A 319 6.55 -29.44 32.93
N ASN A 320 7.83 -29.76 32.80
CA ASN A 320 8.37 -31.03 33.31
C ASN A 320 8.35 -31.08 34.85
N GLN A 321 8.52 -29.96 35.55
CA GLN A 321 8.51 -29.92 37.03
C GLN A 321 7.18 -30.44 37.62
N PRO A 322 6.01 -29.83 37.35
CA PRO A 322 4.73 -30.31 37.88
C PRO A 322 4.37 -31.72 37.40
N LEU A 323 4.72 -32.07 36.14
CA LEU A 323 4.47 -33.42 35.65
C LEU A 323 5.31 -34.50 36.36
N MET A 324 6.57 -34.21 36.67
CA MET A 324 7.40 -35.09 37.50
C MET A 324 6.87 -35.20 38.94
N ALA A 325 6.45 -34.08 39.54
CA ALA A 325 5.87 -34.07 40.88
C ALA A 325 4.54 -34.89 40.91
N ALA A 326 3.65 -34.67 39.93
CA ALA A 326 2.42 -35.46 39.79
C ALA A 326 2.71 -36.96 39.68
N GLY A 327 3.71 -37.34 38.83
CA GLY A 327 4.14 -38.72 38.70
C GLY A 327 4.69 -39.33 39.99
N THR A 328 5.41 -38.52 40.81
CA THR A 328 5.91 -38.92 42.14
C THR A 328 4.77 -39.14 43.10
N TYR A 329 3.82 -38.19 43.21
CA TYR A 329 2.65 -38.37 44.08
C TYR A 329 1.78 -39.54 43.69
N THR A 330 1.62 -39.79 42.40
CA THR A 330 0.86 -40.96 41.90
C THR A 330 1.55 -42.28 42.27
N ARG A 331 2.88 -42.35 42.25
CA ARG A 331 3.65 -43.49 42.75
C ARG A 331 3.47 -43.68 44.23
N LEU A 332 3.56 -42.61 45.04
CA LEU A 332 3.35 -42.67 46.50
C LEU A 332 1.95 -43.17 46.84
N VAL A 333 0.90 -42.77 46.08
CA VAL A 333 -0.45 -43.27 46.24
C VAL A 333 -0.48 -44.81 45.95
N ASN A 334 0.14 -45.24 44.87
CA ASN A 334 0.18 -46.64 44.52
C ASN A 334 0.92 -47.50 45.56
N ASP A 335 2.05 -47.00 46.09
CA ASP A 335 2.86 -47.65 47.09
C ASP A 335 2.08 -47.73 48.43
N ALA A 336 1.39 -46.62 48.84
CA ALA A 336 0.57 -46.63 50.05
C ALA A 336 -0.64 -47.55 49.96
N MET A 337 -1.19 -47.79 48.77
CA MET A 337 -2.30 -48.75 48.55
C MET A 337 -1.81 -50.22 48.57
N SER A 338 -0.54 -50.46 48.41
CA SER A 338 0.03 -51.82 48.41
C SER A 338 0.43 -52.35 49.79
N VAL A 339 0.41 -51.49 50.82
CA VAL A 339 0.74 -51.83 52.23
C VAL A 339 -0.51 -51.91 53.10
N ALA A 340 -0.75 -53.02 53.79
CA ALA A 340 -1.87 -53.19 54.70
C ALA A 340 -1.46 -52.94 56.16
N PRO A 341 -2.29 -52.18 56.95
CA PRO A 341 -3.56 -51.54 56.63
C PRO A 341 -3.38 -50.28 55.79
N VAL A 342 -4.26 -50.06 54.78
CA VAL A 342 -4.21 -48.86 53.92
C VAL A 342 -4.66 -47.63 54.70
N ASP A 343 -3.81 -46.60 54.77
CA ASP A 343 -4.16 -45.29 55.35
C ASP A 343 -4.88 -44.46 54.28
N VAL A 344 -6.20 -44.50 54.29
CA VAL A 344 -7.09 -43.83 53.30
C VAL A 344 -6.91 -42.30 53.37
N LEU A 345 -6.62 -41.71 54.51
CA LEU A 345 -6.42 -40.27 54.65
C LEU A 345 -5.16 -39.81 53.93
N THR A 346 -4.03 -40.48 54.16
CA THR A 346 -2.76 -40.20 53.51
C THR A 346 -2.85 -40.40 51.99
N VAL A 347 -3.56 -41.45 51.53
CA VAL A 347 -3.82 -41.70 50.10
C VAL A 347 -4.63 -40.55 49.51
N ALA A 348 -5.70 -40.13 50.17
CA ALA A 348 -6.56 -39.05 49.67
C ALA A 348 -5.81 -37.70 49.60
N GLU A 349 -5.01 -37.35 50.60
CA GLU A 349 -4.17 -36.14 50.60
C GLU A 349 -3.10 -36.15 49.51
N THR A 350 -2.46 -37.31 49.32
CA THR A 350 -1.43 -37.46 48.30
C THR A 350 -2.01 -37.41 46.88
N ALA A 351 -3.19 -37.99 46.69
CA ALA A 351 -3.93 -37.88 45.44
C ALA A 351 -4.35 -36.44 45.10
N LYS A 352 -4.80 -35.66 46.12
CA LYS A 352 -5.11 -34.23 45.94
C LYS A 352 -3.85 -33.44 45.50
N LYS A 353 -2.67 -33.75 46.07
CA LYS A 353 -1.40 -33.14 45.63
C LYS A 353 -1.05 -33.47 44.17
N ALA A 354 -1.31 -34.70 43.73
CA ALA A 354 -1.10 -35.07 42.34
C ALA A 354 -2.04 -34.29 41.37
N VAL A 355 -3.32 -34.15 41.73
CA VAL A 355 -4.28 -33.37 40.93
C VAL A 355 -3.84 -31.90 40.85
N ALA A 356 -3.46 -31.28 41.91
CA ALA A 356 -2.97 -29.88 41.93
C ALA A 356 -1.77 -29.67 40.98
N GLN A 357 -0.85 -30.63 40.88
CA GLN A 357 0.28 -30.53 39.94
C GLN A 357 -0.16 -30.67 38.50
N VAL A 358 -1.14 -31.49 38.18
CA VAL A 358 -1.70 -31.60 36.81
C VAL A 358 -2.42 -30.29 36.42
N GLU A 359 -3.18 -29.71 37.33
CA GLU A 359 -3.83 -28.40 37.13
C GLU A 359 -2.81 -27.30 36.87
N ARG A 360 -1.71 -27.29 37.62
CA ARG A 360 -0.59 -26.37 37.40
C ARG A 360 0.05 -26.52 36.02
N ALA A 361 0.29 -27.75 35.55
CA ALA A 361 0.80 -28.00 34.20
C ALA A 361 -0.20 -27.50 33.12
N ALA A 362 -1.48 -27.71 33.29
CA ALA A 362 -2.51 -27.21 32.40
C ALA A 362 -2.55 -25.66 32.34
N GLU A 363 -2.25 -25.00 33.44
CA GLU A 363 -2.17 -23.53 33.51
C GLU A 363 -0.97 -22.98 32.71
N VAL A 364 0.20 -23.61 32.79
CA VAL A 364 1.38 -23.29 31.97
C VAL A 364 1.04 -23.36 30.47
N VAL A 365 0.34 -24.44 30.06
CA VAL A 365 -0.07 -24.61 28.65
C VAL A 365 -1.06 -23.54 28.22
N ARG A 366 -2.01 -23.15 29.10
CA ARG A 366 -2.98 -22.08 28.79
C ARG A 366 -2.27 -20.73 28.60
N HIS A 367 -1.32 -20.37 29.45
CA HIS A 367 -0.53 -19.16 29.34
C HIS A 367 0.30 -19.10 28.06
N LEU A 368 0.96 -20.22 27.71
CA LEU A 368 1.71 -20.31 26.46
C LEU A 368 0.82 -20.13 25.21
N ARG A 369 -0.35 -20.74 25.23
CA ARG A 369 -1.33 -20.61 24.12
C ARG A 369 -1.84 -19.17 23.96
N ALA A 370 -1.99 -18.44 25.05
CA ALA A 370 -2.38 -17.04 25.03
C ALA A 370 -1.28 -16.14 24.42
N LEU A 371 0.00 -16.41 24.73
CA LEU A 371 1.14 -15.69 24.13
C LEU A 371 1.24 -15.89 22.60
N VAL A 372 0.86 -17.09 22.10
CA VAL A 372 0.91 -17.41 20.65
C VAL A 372 -0.25 -16.79 19.88
N ARG A 373 -1.41 -16.58 20.50
CA ARG A 373 -2.64 -16.12 19.86
C ARG A 373 -2.88 -14.62 19.89
N LEU A 374 -1.85 -13.78 19.93
CA LEU A 374 -1.96 -12.31 19.85
C LEU A 374 -2.36 -11.84 18.43
N ASP A 375 -3.47 -12.36 17.89
CA ASP A 375 -3.97 -11.94 16.58
C ASP A 375 -4.90 -10.72 16.73
N ARG A 376 -4.67 -9.68 15.94
CA ARG A 376 -5.41 -8.41 15.96
C ARG A 376 -6.86 -8.52 15.46
N SER A 377 -7.32 -9.72 15.08
CA SER A 377 -8.54 -9.90 14.29
C SER A 377 -9.87 -9.78 15.04
N ASN A 378 -9.89 -9.84 16.39
CA ASN A 378 -11.13 -9.90 17.18
C ASN A 378 -11.41 -8.66 18.06
N ARG A 379 -10.81 -7.51 17.75
CA ARG A 379 -11.08 -6.30 18.54
C ARG A 379 -12.40 -5.67 18.16
N GLY A 380 -13.19 -5.35 19.18
CA GLY A 380 -14.48 -4.69 19.03
C GLY A 380 -14.71 -3.64 20.13
N PRO A 381 -15.70 -2.76 19.95
CA PRO A 381 -16.10 -1.79 20.99
C PRO A 381 -16.81 -2.52 22.13
N CYS A 382 -16.18 -2.56 23.31
CA CYS A 382 -16.68 -3.20 24.52
C CYS A 382 -16.94 -2.18 25.64
N GLN A 383 -17.91 -2.43 26.51
CA GLN A 383 -18.08 -1.74 27.79
C GLN A 383 -17.15 -2.38 28.82
N PHE A 384 -16.34 -1.57 29.51
CA PHE A 384 -15.35 -2.08 30.44
C PHE A 384 -16.01 -2.73 31.67
N GLU A 385 -17.16 -2.21 32.11
CA GLU A 385 -17.96 -2.77 33.20
C GLU A 385 -18.29 -4.26 32.97
N ARG A 386 -18.68 -4.60 31.75
CA ARG A 386 -18.99 -5.98 31.36
C ARG A 386 -17.78 -6.89 31.49
N ILE A 387 -16.58 -6.41 31.09
CA ILE A 387 -15.34 -7.19 31.20
C ILE A 387 -15.04 -7.48 32.69
N VAL A 388 -15.26 -6.48 33.57
CA VAL A 388 -15.06 -6.64 35.01
C VAL A 388 -16.05 -7.63 35.61
N GLU A 389 -17.35 -7.55 35.25
CA GLU A 389 -18.38 -8.45 35.72
C GLU A 389 -18.08 -9.92 35.34
N GLU A 390 -17.81 -10.19 34.05
CA GLU A 390 -17.47 -11.54 33.57
C GLU A 390 -16.19 -12.08 34.25
N THR A 391 -15.18 -11.20 34.47
CA THR A 391 -13.95 -11.57 35.19
C THR A 391 -14.22 -11.93 36.66
N LEU A 392 -15.03 -11.15 37.36
CA LEU A 392 -15.34 -11.38 38.78
C LEU A 392 -16.13 -12.68 38.99
N GLU A 393 -17.07 -13.00 38.10
CA GLU A 393 -17.77 -14.29 38.11
C GLU A 393 -16.80 -15.47 38.02
N LEU A 394 -15.79 -15.39 37.17
CA LEU A 394 -14.76 -16.42 37.02
C LEU A 394 -13.85 -16.56 38.24
N CYS A 395 -13.56 -15.46 38.92
CA CYS A 395 -12.64 -15.42 40.07
C CYS A 395 -13.39 -15.65 41.43
N GLN A 396 -14.72 -15.64 41.44
CA GLN A 396 -15.54 -15.73 42.69
C GLN A 396 -15.15 -16.90 43.62
N PRO A 397 -14.88 -18.13 43.12
CA PRO A 397 -14.49 -19.24 44.00
C PRO A 397 -13.19 -19.02 44.75
N ASP A 398 -12.22 -18.34 44.11
CA ASP A 398 -10.93 -18.02 44.74
C ASP A 398 -11.05 -16.86 45.72
N LEU A 399 -11.85 -15.84 45.42
CA LEU A 399 -12.16 -14.72 46.29
C LEU A 399 -12.86 -15.17 47.56
N ASP A 400 -13.85 -16.05 47.46
CA ASP A 400 -14.59 -16.59 48.63
C ASP A 400 -13.71 -17.47 49.51
N ARG A 401 -12.84 -18.29 48.88
CA ARG A 401 -11.93 -19.17 49.62
C ARG A 401 -10.89 -18.39 50.43
N MET A 402 -10.41 -17.26 49.91
CA MET A 402 -9.36 -16.43 50.55
C MET A 402 -9.94 -15.26 51.31
N HIS A 403 -11.27 -15.12 51.41
CA HIS A 403 -11.99 -14.04 52.10
C HIS A 403 -11.56 -12.64 51.60
N VAL A 404 -11.32 -12.49 50.31
CA VAL A 404 -10.92 -11.23 49.68
C VAL A 404 -12.15 -10.50 49.14
N MET A 405 -12.30 -9.22 49.53
CA MET A 405 -13.39 -8.36 49.05
C MET A 405 -12.90 -7.52 47.87
N VAL A 406 -13.61 -7.58 46.74
CA VAL A 406 -13.32 -6.74 45.58
C VAL A 406 -14.28 -5.55 45.55
N ARG A 407 -13.72 -4.35 45.36
CA ARG A 407 -14.47 -3.11 45.15
C ARG A 407 -14.19 -2.60 43.74
N THR A 408 -15.24 -2.32 42.98
CA THR A 408 -15.15 -1.74 41.63
C THR A 408 -15.60 -0.28 41.67
N VAL A 409 -14.82 0.61 41.03
CA VAL A 409 -15.11 2.02 40.88
C VAL A 409 -14.89 2.39 39.42
N VAL A 410 -15.97 2.38 38.63
CA VAL A 410 -15.94 2.74 37.22
C VAL A 410 -16.63 4.10 37.04
N ALA A 411 -16.01 5.02 36.30
CA ALA A 411 -16.61 6.32 36.02
C ALA A 411 -17.92 6.18 35.22
N ASN A 412 -18.99 6.89 35.60
CA ASN A 412 -20.32 6.76 35.01
C ASN A 412 -20.38 7.10 33.50
N ASP A 413 -19.40 7.85 33.00
CA ASP A 413 -19.27 8.33 31.61
C ASP A 413 -18.11 7.68 30.86
N LEU A 414 -17.68 6.48 31.30
CA LEU A 414 -16.56 5.79 30.68
C LEU A 414 -16.91 5.40 29.23
N PRO A 415 -16.13 5.84 28.23
CA PRO A 415 -16.38 5.46 26.85
C PRO A 415 -16.08 3.98 26.59
N ARG A 416 -16.71 3.42 25.54
CA ARG A 416 -16.38 2.05 25.12
C ARG A 416 -14.91 1.95 24.72
N VAL A 417 -14.27 0.85 25.08
CA VAL A 417 -12.88 0.55 24.71
C VAL A 417 -12.81 -0.36 23.49
N MET A 418 -11.80 -0.16 22.63
CA MET A 418 -11.59 -0.95 21.40
C MET A 418 -10.63 -2.11 21.69
N VAL A 419 -11.14 -3.25 22.14
CA VAL A 419 -10.36 -4.38 22.65
C VAL A 419 -10.90 -5.74 22.22
N ASP A 420 -10.09 -6.78 22.35
CA ASP A 420 -10.51 -8.17 22.39
C ASP A 420 -10.91 -8.52 23.83
N LEU A 421 -12.20 -8.77 24.05
CA LEU A 421 -12.82 -9.02 25.35
C LEU A 421 -12.07 -10.12 26.11
N LEU A 422 -11.85 -11.28 25.48
CA LEU A 422 -11.21 -12.44 26.12
C LEU A 422 -9.76 -12.16 26.54
N GLN A 423 -9.05 -11.35 25.77
CA GLN A 423 -7.67 -11.00 26.12
C GLN A 423 -7.59 -10.03 27.29
N ILE A 424 -8.50 -9.07 27.39
CA ILE A 424 -8.53 -8.14 28.54
C ILE A 424 -9.08 -8.81 29.79
N GLU A 425 -10.04 -9.73 29.69
CA GLU A 425 -10.42 -10.62 30.79
C GLU A 425 -9.22 -11.38 31.34
N GLN A 426 -8.38 -11.96 30.46
CA GLN A 426 -7.17 -12.66 30.85
C GLN A 426 -6.18 -11.75 31.62
N VAL A 427 -6.07 -10.48 31.21
CA VAL A 427 -5.26 -9.48 31.96
C VAL A 427 -5.82 -9.30 33.36
N LEU A 428 -7.13 -9.06 33.49
CA LEU A 428 -7.76 -8.84 34.78
C LEU A 428 -7.69 -10.09 35.67
N ILE A 429 -7.92 -11.29 35.13
CA ILE A 429 -7.80 -12.56 35.88
C ILE A 429 -6.37 -12.72 36.43
N ASN A 430 -5.35 -12.46 35.60
CA ASN A 430 -3.97 -12.56 36.05
C ASN A 430 -3.64 -11.54 37.16
N LEU A 431 -4.13 -10.30 37.02
CA LEU A 431 -3.89 -9.26 38.04
C LEU A 431 -4.64 -9.57 39.36
N LEU A 432 -5.90 -10.07 39.27
CA LEU A 432 -6.67 -10.48 40.44
C LEU A 432 -6.02 -11.64 41.19
N ARG A 433 -5.57 -12.68 40.45
CA ARG A 433 -4.84 -13.80 41.06
C ARG A 433 -3.58 -13.36 41.77
N ASN A 434 -2.77 -12.49 41.13
CA ASN A 434 -1.58 -11.93 41.75
C ASN A 434 -1.92 -11.17 43.05
N ALA A 435 -3.03 -10.41 43.05
CA ALA A 435 -3.52 -9.67 44.22
C ALA A 435 -3.97 -10.62 45.35
N ILE A 436 -4.76 -11.66 45.00
CA ILE A 436 -5.23 -12.68 45.99
C ILE A 436 -4.05 -13.41 46.62
N GLU A 437 -3.06 -13.80 45.83
CA GLU A 437 -1.83 -14.44 46.33
C GLU A 437 -1.03 -13.52 47.27
N ALA A 438 -0.81 -12.23 46.88
CA ALA A 438 -0.10 -11.26 47.69
C ALA A 438 -0.81 -11.01 49.04
N ILE A 439 -2.12 -10.94 49.06
CA ILE A 439 -2.94 -10.83 50.27
C ILE A 439 -2.77 -12.07 51.14
N GLY A 440 -2.79 -13.28 50.57
CA GLY A 440 -2.62 -14.54 51.28
C GLY A 440 -1.26 -14.64 52.02
N GLU A 441 -0.20 -14.09 51.42
CA GLU A 441 1.14 -14.02 52.02
C GLU A 441 1.21 -13.06 53.24
N SER A 442 0.36 -12.04 53.31
CA SER A 442 0.37 -11.02 54.36
C SER A 442 -0.27 -11.42 55.67
N GLN A 443 -0.83 -12.64 55.80
CA GLN A 443 -1.57 -13.16 56.97
C GLN A 443 -2.70 -12.22 57.44
N SER A 444 -3.21 -11.36 56.57
CA SER A 444 -4.30 -10.43 56.89
C SER A 444 -5.64 -11.17 56.94
N LEU A 445 -6.41 -10.98 58.01
CA LEU A 445 -7.73 -11.61 58.19
C LEU A 445 -8.79 -11.11 57.19
N ARG A 446 -8.60 -9.99 56.52
CA ARG A 446 -9.49 -9.43 55.48
C ARG A 446 -8.65 -8.69 54.44
N GLY A 447 -8.60 -9.22 53.23
CA GLY A 447 -7.97 -8.57 52.09
C GLY A 447 -8.96 -7.79 51.23
N THR A 448 -8.49 -6.73 50.60
CA THR A 448 -9.29 -5.94 49.67
C THR A 448 -8.54 -5.74 48.33
N VAL A 449 -9.27 -5.82 47.22
CA VAL A 449 -8.78 -5.45 45.91
C VAL A 449 -9.68 -4.35 45.36
N LEU A 450 -9.09 -3.27 44.86
CA LEU A 450 -9.81 -2.18 44.19
C LEU A 450 -9.52 -2.25 42.68
N ILE A 451 -10.57 -2.30 41.86
CA ILE A 451 -10.50 -2.09 40.41
C ILE A 451 -11.10 -0.73 40.11
N GLU A 452 -10.30 0.19 39.60
CA GLU A 452 -10.72 1.54 39.25
C GLU A 452 -10.54 1.77 37.76
N ALA A 453 -11.52 2.40 37.07
CA ALA A 453 -11.41 2.79 35.70
C ALA A 453 -11.88 4.22 35.49
N LYS A 454 -11.04 5.03 34.81
CA LYS A 454 -11.31 6.45 34.52
C LYS A 454 -10.75 6.84 33.16
N ILE A 455 -11.19 7.96 32.62
CA ILE A 455 -10.63 8.53 31.39
C ILE A 455 -9.21 9.03 31.70
N PHE A 456 -8.23 8.58 30.95
CA PHE A 456 -6.83 9.00 31.06
C PHE A 456 -6.56 10.23 30.20
N ASP A 457 -6.93 10.17 28.92
CA ASP A 457 -6.86 11.26 27.95
C ASP A 457 -7.94 11.09 26.85
N ALA A 458 -7.82 11.84 25.76
CA ALA A 458 -8.79 11.80 24.66
C ALA A 458 -8.85 10.45 23.91
N ASP A 459 -7.80 9.63 24.01
CA ASP A 459 -7.65 8.38 23.25
C ASP A 459 -7.64 7.13 24.14
N PHE A 460 -7.47 7.27 25.46
CA PHE A 460 -7.27 6.14 26.39
C PHE A 460 -8.09 6.23 27.68
N VAL A 461 -8.50 5.03 28.14
CA VAL A 461 -9.01 4.78 29.50
C VAL A 461 -7.88 4.20 30.33
N GLU A 462 -7.69 4.67 31.57
CA GLU A 462 -6.80 4.07 32.58
C GLU A 462 -7.59 3.10 33.44
N VAL A 463 -7.03 1.92 33.64
CA VAL A 463 -7.49 0.91 34.58
C VAL A 463 -6.42 0.72 35.65
N ARG A 464 -6.84 0.71 36.92
CA ARG A 464 -5.97 0.52 38.07
C ARG A 464 -6.47 -0.64 38.92
N VAL A 465 -5.59 -1.59 39.22
CA VAL A 465 -5.87 -2.71 40.12
C VAL A 465 -4.94 -2.57 41.33
N VAL A 466 -5.53 -2.42 42.50
CA VAL A 466 -4.77 -2.19 43.78
C VAL A 466 -5.17 -3.28 44.76
N ASP A 467 -4.18 -3.91 45.39
CA ASP A 467 -4.38 -4.88 46.46
C ASP A 467 -3.93 -4.32 47.83
N SER A 468 -4.43 -4.93 48.89
CA SER A 468 -4.01 -4.62 50.27
C SER A 468 -2.87 -5.51 50.78
N GLY A 469 -2.12 -6.14 49.88
CA GLY A 469 -0.97 -6.99 50.19
C GLY A 469 0.28 -6.19 50.61
N PRO A 470 1.44 -6.84 50.70
CA PRO A 470 2.69 -6.21 51.13
C PRO A 470 3.30 -5.23 50.12
N GLY A 471 2.70 -5.11 48.92
CA GLY A 471 3.20 -4.26 47.84
C GLY A 471 4.41 -4.83 47.11
N PHE A 472 4.95 -4.03 46.19
CA PHE A 472 6.15 -4.41 45.45
C PHE A 472 7.40 -4.06 46.23
N SER A 473 8.41 -4.97 46.30
CA SER A 473 9.67 -4.66 46.96
C SER A 473 10.49 -3.67 46.09
N ALA A 474 11.27 -2.79 46.75
CA ALA A 474 12.06 -1.73 46.10
C ALA A 474 13.08 -2.23 45.01
N GLN A 475 13.25 -3.52 44.87
CA GLN A 475 14.15 -4.14 43.86
C GLN A 475 13.44 -4.65 42.61
N LEU A 476 12.10 -4.52 42.51
CA LEU A 476 11.30 -5.13 41.44
C LEU A 476 10.98 -4.28 40.20
N PRO A 477 11.09 -2.93 40.12
CA PRO A 477 10.43 -2.18 39.06
C PRO A 477 10.89 -2.51 37.62
N GLU A 478 12.18 -2.73 37.39
CA GLU A 478 12.70 -2.98 36.03
C GLU A 478 12.61 -4.44 35.60
N ASN A 479 12.73 -5.38 36.53
CA ASN A 479 12.76 -6.82 36.24
C ASN A 479 11.40 -7.50 36.31
N ALA A 480 10.36 -6.84 36.85
CA ALA A 480 9.02 -7.42 37.03
C ALA A 480 8.34 -7.85 35.72
N PHE A 481 8.76 -7.30 34.62
CA PHE A 481 8.23 -7.60 33.27
C PHE A 481 9.11 -8.54 32.45
N LEU A 482 10.23 -8.99 33.03
CA LEU A 482 11.04 -10.02 32.37
C LEU A 482 10.38 -11.40 32.56
N PRO A 483 10.25 -12.21 31.52
CA PRO A 483 9.76 -13.57 31.67
C PRO A 483 10.60 -14.35 32.70
N LEU A 484 9.94 -15.12 33.58
CA LEU A 484 10.57 -15.95 34.60
C LEU A 484 11.22 -15.16 35.78
N ALA A 485 11.04 -13.84 35.84
CA ALA A 485 11.44 -13.06 36.98
C ALA A 485 10.37 -13.15 38.09
N SER A 486 10.41 -14.17 38.92
CA SER A 486 9.54 -14.31 40.09
C SER A 486 10.37 -14.50 41.35
N ASN A 487 10.12 -13.68 42.38
CA ASN A 487 10.71 -13.88 43.73
C ASN A 487 9.88 -14.87 44.57
N LYS A 488 8.79 -15.43 44.01
CA LYS A 488 7.90 -16.38 44.69
C LYS A 488 8.35 -17.83 44.42
N ALA A 489 8.38 -18.64 45.46
CA ALA A 489 8.75 -20.06 45.37
C ALA A 489 7.80 -20.91 44.49
N GLU A 490 6.59 -20.42 44.21
CA GLU A 490 5.57 -21.12 43.45
C GLU A 490 5.04 -20.34 42.25
N GLY A 491 5.54 -19.11 41.96
CA GLY A 491 5.05 -18.27 40.86
C GLY A 491 5.86 -18.43 39.57
N LEU A 492 5.20 -18.64 38.44
CA LEU A 492 5.82 -18.84 37.10
C LEU A 492 6.53 -17.60 36.54
N GLY A 493 6.31 -16.41 37.11
CA GLY A 493 6.90 -15.15 36.59
C GLY A 493 6.43 -14.75 35.17
N ILE A 494 5.39 -15.38 34.65
CA ILE A 494 4.87 -15.15 33.27
C ILE A 494 3.65 -14.21 33.27
N GLY A 495 2.94 -14.07 34.40
CA GLY A 495 1.68 -13.34 34.45
C GLY A 495 1.79 -11.87 34.05
N LEU A 496 2.69 -11.08 34.69
CA LEU A 496 2.90 -9.66 34.37
C LEU A 496 3.48 -9.42 32.98
N PRO A 497 4.49 -10.18 32.50
CA PRO A 497 4.95 -10.10 31.11
C PRO A 497 3.83 -10.36 30.09
N LEU A 498 2.94 -11.32 30.35
CA LEU A 498 1.79 -11.60 29.50
C LEU A 498 0.78 -10.42 29.52
N CYS A 499 0.44 -9.90 30.69
CA CYS A 499 -0.42 -8.72 30.81
C CYS A 499 0.13 -7.54 30.01
N ARG A 500 1.43 -7.24 30.15
CA ARG A 500 2.10 -6.19 29.38
C ARG A 500 2.01 -6.44 27.88
N SER A 501 2.31 -7.64 27.43
CA SER A 501 2.26 -8.01 26.00
C SER A 501 0.85 -7.87 25.42
N ILE A 502 -0.20 -8.26 26.15
CA ILE A 502 -1.59 -8.11 25.74
C ILE A 502 -1.96 -6.62 25.65
N VAL A 503 -1.66 -5.84 26.69
CA VAL A 503 -1.99 -4.40 26.74
C VAL A 503 -1.26 -3.64 25.64
N GLU A 504 0.05 -3.86 25.44
CA GLU A 504 0.84 -3.25 24.37
C GLU A 504 0.33 -3.68 22.98
N ALA A 505 -0.08 -4.94 22.80
CA ALA A 505 -0.71 -5.38 21.58
C ALA A 505 -2.00 -4.62 21.27
N HIS A 506 -2.75 -4.16 22.28
CA HIS A 506 -3.93 -3.30 22.15
C HIS A 506 -3.59 -1.81 21.96
N GLY A 507 -2.30 -1.44 21.98
CA GLY A 507 -1.84 -0.05 21.86
C GLY A 507 -1.82 0.73 23.15
N GLY A 508 -2.06 0.05 24.28
CA GLY A 508 -1.96 0.62 25.62
C GLY A 508 -0.57 0.51 26.23
N LYS A 509 -0.45 0.92 27.49
CA LYS A 509 0.77 0.77 28.33
C LYS A 509 0.40 0.14 29.66
N LEU A 510 1.32 -0.64 30.25
CA LEU A 510 1.16 -1.22 31.58
C LEU A 510 2.38 -0.84 32.44
N TRP A 511 2.13 -0.39 33.69
CA TRP A 511 3.17 0.00 34.66
C TRP A 511 2.75 -0.32 36.10
N LEU A 512 3.73 -0.33 36.97
CA LEU A 512 3.55 -0.51 38.41
C LEU A 512 3.65 0.84 39.13
N ASP A 513 2.88 1.02 40.21
CA ASP A 513 2.95 2.20 41.07
C ASP A 513 3.52 1.82 42.44
N ASP A 514 4.70 2.36 42.77
CA ASP A 514 5.41 2.11 44.01
C ASP A 514 4.92 2.99 45.18
N SER A 515 4.06 3.98 44.90
CA SER A 515 3.55 4.94 45.89
C SER A 515 2.33 4.46 46.69
N ALA A 516 1.72 3.35 46.26
CA ALA A 516 0.51 2.81 46.86
C ALA A 516 0.80 1.99 48.15
N GLN A 517 -0.08 2.06 49.14
CA GLN A 517 -0.11 1.09 50.23
C GLN A 517 -0.65 -0.24 49.72
N GLY A 518 0.24 -1.19 49.36
CA GLY A 518 -0.05 -2.44 48.66
C GLY A 518 0.43 -2.46 47.23
N GLY A 519 0.18 -3.54 46.48
CA GLY A 519 0.52 -3.63 45.07
C GLY A 519 -0.46 -2.84 44.20
N ALA A 520 0.06 -1.98 43.31
CA ALA A 520 -0.79 -1.27 42.33
C ALA A 520 -0.27 -1.46 40.92
N VAL A 521 -1.13 -1.96 40.04
CA VAL A 521 -0.86 -2.15 38.62
C VAL A 521 -1.80 -1.27 37.82
N HIS A 522 -1.22 -0.49 36.91
CA HIS A 522 -1.95 0.40 36.02
C HIS A 522 -1.81 -0.06 34.58
N PHE A 523 -2.87 0.09 33.81
CA PHE A 523 -2.78 -0.09 32.34
C PHE A 523 -3.77 0.80 31.61
N THR A 524 -3.47 1.09 30.32
CA THR A 524 -4.36 1.89 29.47
C THR A 524 -4.97 1.05 28.36
N LEU A 525 -6.23 1.38 28.00
CA LEU A 525 -6.97 0.76 26.90
C LEU A 525 -7.45 1.83 25.92
N PRO A 526 -7.37 1.60 24.60
CA PRO A 526 -7.80 2.59 23.62
C PRO A 526 -9.33 2.75 23.60
N ILE A 527 -9.78 4.00 23.49
CA ILE A 527 -11.19 4.36 23.34
C ILE A 527 -11.68 4.00 21.94
N ALA A 528 -12.86 3.41 21.84
CA ALA A 528 -13.52 3.17 20.56
C ALA A 528 -13.96 4.49 19.93
N LYS A 529 -13.26 4.95 18.85
CA LYS A 529 -13.66 6.14 18.12
C LYS A 529 -15.01 5.88 17.45
N THR A 530 -16.02 6.67 17.81
CA THR A 530 -17.32 6.65 17.13
C THR A 530 -17.06 7.17 15.71
N THR A 531 -17.04 6.26 14.73
CA THR A 531 -17.07 6.67 13.32
C THR A 531 -18.49 7.20 13.09
N HIS A 532 -18.64 8.53 13.06
CA HIS A 532 -19.85 9.12 12.50
C HIS A 532 -19.89 8.70 11.02
N ALA A 533 -20.83 7.78 10.70
CA ALA A 533 -21.17 7.36 9.35
C ALA A 533 -21.91 8.48 8.63
#